data_7aa1e0c12eddde55cde03988e6ea3a85
#
_entry.id   7aa1e0c12eddde55cde03988e6ea3a85
#
_cell.length_a   1.000
_cell.length_b   1.000
_cell.length_c   1.000
_cell.angle_alpha   90.00
_cell.angle_beta   90.00
_cell.angle_gamma   90.00
#
_symmetry.space_group_name_H-M   'P 1'
#
loop_
_entity.id
_entity.type
_entity.pdbx_description
1 polymer ?
#
loop_
_entity_poly.entity_id
_entity_poly.type
_entity_poly.pdbx_seq_one_letter_code
_entity_poly.pdbx_strand_id
1 'polypeptide(L)'
;MGKVLCFGELLLRLSPDTESQWLKNTSMPIHVGGAELNVARALALWNIPVKFSTGLPDNYLSHQIVQSLQQSNIDTTAIQYGGHRIGLYYLPHGLDVKHAGVIYDRADSSFARLQKGTINWDAVLDGVSWFHVSAICPALNADAADVCEEVLQICNKKNITVSIDLNYRAKLWQYGVPVHEVMTRLAPYCDIIMGNVWAAQTMLNIPVRPDITQIDKKETYLEQAMVTSQTIIKQYPRCKAVANTFRFDHDGILYYTTLYTNQQLHVSSVYTTNSVIDKVGSGDCYMAGLIYGFYKQQQPQDIVEFATAAAYQKLFIKGDATNKSVDDIKASIKKA
;
A
#
# COMPACT_ATOMS: atom_id res chain seq x y z
N MET A 1 15.33 12.20 -11.86
CA MET A 1 14.18 11.30 -11.91
C MET A 1 12.90 12.14 -11.86
N GLY A 2 11.82 11.68 -12.53
CA GLY A 2 10.51 12.33 -12.51
C GLY A 2 9.74 12.08 -11.20
N LYS A 3 8.50 12.56 -11.15
CA LYS A 3 7.62 12.36 -9.98
C LYS A 3 7.21 10.90 -9.81
N VAL A 4 6.91 10.52 -8.56
CA VAL A 4 6.16 9.30 -8.23
C VAL A 4 4.68 9.64 -8.24
N LEU A 5 3.88 8.97 -9.08
CA LEU A 5 2.42 9.08 -9.04
C LEU A 5 1.85 7.94 -8.20
N CYS A 6 1.14 8.28 -7.14
CA CYS A 6 0.34 7.34 -6.36
C CYS A 6 -1.13 7.46 -6.78
N PHE A 7 -1.74 6.36 -7.26
CA PHE A 7 -3.12 6.32 -7.71
C PHE A 7 -3.96 5.42 -6.83
N GLY A 8 -4.96 5.98 -6.15
CA GLY A 8 -5.83 5.20 -5.29
C GLY A 8 -6.91 6.02 -4.59
N GLU A 9 -7.79 5.33 -3.88
CA GLU A 9 -8.90 5.98 -3.19
C GLU A 9 -8.44 6.71 -1.93
N LEU A 10 -8.71 8.01 -1.88
CA LEU A 10 -8.69 8.78 -0.65
C LEU A 10 -9.93 8.44 0.17
N LEU A 11 -9.72 8.10 1.43
CA LEU A 11 -10.75 7.62 2.35
C LEU A 11 -10.78 8.46 3.63
N LEU A 12 -11.95 8.49 4.26
CA LEU A 12 -12.07 8.93 5.64
C LEU A 12 -12.21 7.72 6.57
N ARG A 13 -11.24 7.52 7.46
CA ARG A 13 -11.34 6.54 8.54
C ARG A 13 -12.02 7.18 9.74
N LEU A 14 -13.13 6.59 10.14
CA LEU A 14 -13.80 6.93 11.39
C LEU A 14 -13.34 5.92 12.45
N SER A 15 -12.73 6.43 13.54
CA SER A 15 -12.16 5.59 14.60
C SER A 15 -12.94 5.77 15.90
N PRO A 16 -14.03 4.99 16.08
CA PRO A 16 -14.73 4.98 17.34
C PRO A 16 -13.87 4.40 18.46
N ASP A 17 -14.25 4.68 19.70
CA ASP A 17 -13.54 4.19 20.87
C ASP A 17 -13.56 2.66 20.96
N THR A 18 -12.53 2.05 21.55
CA THR A 18 -12.35 0.59 21.66
C THR A 18 -13.37 -0.08 22.54
N GLU A 19 -14.01 0.67 23.44
CA GLU A 19 -15.04 0.14 24.34
C GLU A 19 -16.37 -0.20 23.66
N SER A 20 -16.42 -0.20 22.33
CA SER A 20 -17.61 -0.54 21.52
C SER A 20 -18.84 0.34 21.80
N GLN A 21 -18.66 1.51 22.39
CA GLN A 21 -19.74 2.42 22.79
C GLN A 21 -19.90 3.59 21.81
N TRP A 22 -19.95 3.27 20.53
CA TRP A 22 -20.01 4.24 19.43
C TRP A 22 -21.09 5.33 19.59
N LEU A 23 -22.22 4.94 20.21
CA LEU A 23 -23.36 5.82 20.38
C LEU A 23 -23.32 6.67 21.67
N LYS A 24 -22.38 6.42 22.56
CA LYS A 24 -22.24 7.20 23.80
C LYS A 24 -21.44 8.49 23.60
N ASN A 25 -20.57 8.54 22.60
CA ASN A 25 -19.77 9.71 22.29
C ASN A 25 -20.44 10.53 21.19
N THR A 26 -20.49 11.84 21.36
CA THR A 26 -21.04 12.78 20.37
C THR A 26 -20.03 13.12 19.26
N SER A 27 -18.80 12.64 19.34
CA SER A 27 -17.74 12.85 18.36
C SER A 27 -16.85 11.62 18.24
N MET A 28 -16.23 11.44 17.08
CA MET A 28 -15.21 10.44 16.87
C MET A 28 -14.06 10.97 16.00
N PRO A 29 -12.82 10.53 16.21
CA PRO A 29 -11.71 10.93 15.35
C PRO A 29 -11.92 10.52 13.90
N ILE A 30 -11.64 11.48 13.00
CA ILE A 30 -11.61 11.25 11.55
C ILE A 30 -10.17 11.36 11.09
N HIS A 31 -9.70 10.35 10.34
CA HIS A 31 -8.39 10.35 9.71
C HIS A 31 -8.56 10.32 8.19
N VAL A 32 -7.89 11.24 7.51
CA VAL A 32 -7.79 11.21 6.05
C VAL A 32 -6.68 10.22 5.68
N GLY A 33 -7.05 9.12 5.02
CA GLY A 33 -6.15 8.02 4.68
C GLY A 33 -6.41 7.49 3.27
N GLY A 34 -5.91 6.30 3.04
CA GLY A 34 -5.89 5.57 1.78
C GLY A 34 -4.51 5.00 1.57
N ALA A 35 -4.39 3.76 1.11
CA ALA A 35 -3.10 3.08 1.02
C ALA A 35 -2.09 3.89 0.20
N GLU A 36 -2.48 4.31 -0.99
CA GLU A 36 -1.63 5.09 -1.89
C GLU A 36 -1.39 6.53 -1.39
N LEU A 37 -2.37 7.11 -0.69
CA LEU A 37 -2.19 8.41 -0.05
C LEU A 37 -1.18 8.34 1.10
N ASN A 38 -1.19 7.26 1.88
CA ASN A 38 -0.22 7.05 2.96
C ASN A 38 1.20 6.92 2.39
N VAL A 39 1.36 6.21 1.26
CA VAL A 39 2.62 6.16 0.50
C VAL A 39 3.03 7.56 0.02
N ALA A 40 2.10 8.31 -0.59
CA ALA A 40 2.37 9.65 -1.10
C ALA A 40 2.83 10.61 0.01
N ARG A 41 2.18 10.58 1.18
CA ARG A 41 2.54 11.39 2.35
C ARG A 41 3.93 11.06 2.88
N ALA A 42 4.26 9.76 2.98
CA ALA A 42 5.59 9.33 3.42
C ALA A 42 6.67 9.80 2.42
N LEU A 43 6.46 9.62 1.12
CA LEU A 43 7.39 10.04 0.09
C LEU A 43 7.59 11.57 0.07
N ALA A 44 6.50 12.35 0.19
CA ALA A 44 6.58 13.81 0.27
C ALA A 44 7.39 14.26 1.49
N LEU A 45 7.15 13.65 2.66
CA LEU A 45 7.92 13.90 3.89
C LEU A 45 9.41 13.59 3.72
N TRP A 46 9.74 12.58 2.91
CA TRP A 46 11.13 12.17 2.61
C TRP A 46 11.73 12.90 1.38
N ASN A 47 11.13 14.01 0.97
CA ASN A 47 11.59 14.86 -0.14
C ASN A 47 11.70 14.11 -1.50
N ILE A 48 10.78 13.21 -1.77
CA ILE A 48 10.56 12.62 -3.09
C ILE A 48 9.44 13.42 -3.77
N PRO A 49 9.64 13.92 -4.99
CA PRO A 49 8.57 14.58 -5.74
C PRO A 49 7.43 13.60 -6.00
N VAL A 50 6.25 13.91 -5.48
CA VAL A 50 5.08 13.01 -5.55
C VAL A 50 3.87 13.74 -6.12
N LYS A 51 3.10 13.02 -6.95
CA LYS A 51 1.77 13.39 -7.45
C LYS A 51 0.77 12.38 -6.91
N PHE A 52 -0.41 12.82 -6.53
CA PHE A 52 -1.48 11.95 -6.07
C PHE A 52 -2.69 12.08 -6.97
N SER A 53 -3.27 10.95 -7.39
CA SER A 53 -4.46 10.89 -8.23
C SER A 53 -5.53 10.04 -7.56
N THR A 54 -6.73 10.57 -7.52
CA THR A 54 -7.91 9.95 -6.91
C THR A 54 -9.19 10.56 -7.51
N GLY A 55 -10.34 9.96 -7.22
CA GLY A 55 -11.66 10.55 -7.49
C GLY A 55 -12.25 11.18 -6.23
N LEU A 56 -12.68 12.44 -6.30
CA LEU A 56 -13.32 13.16 -5.20
C LEU A 56 -14.61 13.85 -5.66
N PRO A 57 -15.62 13.99 -4.78
CA PRO A 57 -16.74 14.85 -5.06
C PRO A 57 -16.30 16.32 -5.04
N ASP A 58 -16.93 17.14 -5.90
CA ASP A 58 -16.67 18.58 -5.91
C ASP A 58 -17.45 19.29 -4.80
N ASN A 59 -16.82 19.43 -3.64
CA ASN A 59 -17.40 20.09 -2.48
C ASN A 59 -16.31 20.67 -1.54
N TYR A 60 -16.76 21.46 -0.56
CA TYR A 60 -15.85 22.17 0.35
C TYR A 60 -14.93 21.25 1.16
N LEU A 61 -15.40 20.05 1.57
CA LEU A 61 -14.59 19.09 2.33
C LEU A 61 -13.44 18.54 1.46
N SER A 62 -13.73 18.15 0.21
CA SER A 62 -12.72 17.73 -0.74
C SER A 62 -11.68 18.81 -0.99
N HIS A 63 -12.11 20.08 -1.18
CA HIS A 63 -11.18 21.19 -1.38
C HIS A 63 -10.30 21.45 -0.17
N GLN A 64 -10.84 21.35 1.05
CA GLN A 64 -10.07 21.49 2.28
C GLN A 64 -9.01 20.38 2.42
N ILE A 65 -9.38 19.12 2.10
CA ILE A 65 -8.45 18.00 2.11
C ILE A 65 -7.36 18.23 1.08
N VAL A 66 -7.71 18.59 -0.16
CA VAL A 66 -6.75 18.84 -1.25
C VAL A 66 -5.78 19.95 -0.85
N GLN A 67 -6.26 21.05 -0.26
CA GLN A 67 -5.41 22.13 0.24
C GLN A 67 -4.38 21.60 1.28
N SER A 68 -4.81 20.73 2.19
CA SER A 68 -3.91 20.14 3.19
C SER A 68 -2.83 19.24 2.56
N LEU A 69 -3.16 18.53 1.47
CA LEU A 69 -2.18 17.73 0.72
C LEU A 69 -1.16 18.61 0.01
N GLN A 70 -1.61 19.72 -0.59
CA GLN A 70 -0.72 20.71 -1.23
C GLN A 70 0.26 21.32 -0.23
N GLN A 71 -0.22 21.66 0.98
CA GLN A 71 0.62 22.14 2.09
C GLN A 71 1.67 21.11 2.53
N SER A 72 1.42 19.83 2.26
CA SER A 72 2.35 18.72 2.50
C SER A 72 3.24 18.41 1.28
N ASN A 73 3.36 19.33 0.31
CA ASN A 73 4.16 19.20 -0.92
C ASN A 73 3.71 18.01 -1.81
N ILE A 74 2.44 17.66 -1.82
CA ILE A 74 1.87 16.67 -2.73
C ILE A 74 1.23 17.39 -3.90
N ASP A 75 1.65 17.05 -5.13
CA ASP A 75 1.02 17.55 -6.36
C ASP A 75 -0.35 16.88 -6.53
N THR A 76 -1.41 17.70 -6.48
CA THR A 76 -2.81 17.27 -6.57
C THR A 76 -3.47 17.56 -7.92
N THR A 77 -2.71 17.97 -8.91
CA THR A 77 -3.23 18.35 -10.25
C THR A 77 -3.88 17.19 -11.00
N ALA A 78 -3.67 15.95 -10.55
CA ALA A 78 -4.24 14.74 -11.15
C ALA A 78 -5.53 14.26 -10.48
N ILE A 79 -6.10 15.02 -9.54
CA ILE A 79 -7.37 14.65 -8.89
C ILE A 79 -8.52 14.80 -9.89
N GLN A 80 -9.37 13.77 -9.94
CA GLN A 80 -10.58 13.74 -10.78
C GLN A 80 -11.78 14.15 -9.92
N TYR A 81 -12.40 15.27 -10.24
CA TYR A 81 -13.63 15.72 -9.56
C TYR A 81 -14.86 15.14 -10.22
N GLY A 82 -15.71 14.48 -9.42
CA GLY A 82 -16.95 13.85 -9.88
C GLY A 82 -17.56 12.95 -8.82
N GLY A 83 -18.73 12.38 -9.09
CA GLY A 83 -19.45 11.58 -8.12
C GLY A 83 -20.01 12.42 -6.95
N HIS A 84 -20.38 11.77 -5.84
CA HIS A 84 -21.15 12.44 -4.79
C HIS A 84 -20.57 12.28 -3.38
N ARG A 85 -19.60 11.36 -3.19
CA ARG A 85 -19.12 11.06 -1.83
C ARG A 85 -17.67 10.59 -1.81
N ILE A 86 -16.99 10.87 -0.70
CA ILE A 86 -15.72 10.25 -0.33
C ILE A 86 -16.03 8.88 0.28
N GLY A 87 -15.24 7.85 -0.03
CA GLY A 87 -15.34 6.54 0.60
C GLY A 87 -14.98 6.60 2.09
N LEU A 88 -15.68 5.80 2.90
CA LEU A 88 -15.48 5.74 4.34
C LEU A 88 -15.12 4.33 4.78
N TYR A 89 -14.48 4.20 5.93
CA TYR A 89 -14.47 2.97 6.69
C TYR A 89 -14.43 3.24 8.20
N TYR A 90 -15.05 2.32 8.94
CA TYR A 90 -15.08 2.37 10.40
C TYR A 90 -14.09 1.35 10.93
N LEU A 91 -13.15 1.81 11.74
CA LEU A 91 -12.19 0.95 12.41
C LEU A 91 -11.99 1.43 13.85
N PRO A 92 -12.44 0.67 14.86
CA PRO A 92 -12.17 0.97 16.25
C PRO A 92 -10.67 1.16 16.50
N HIS A 93 -10.33 2.11 17.36
CA HIS A 93 -8.95 2.44 17.68
C HIS A 93 -8.21 1.20 18.24
N GLY A 94 -6.97 0.95 17.78
CA GLY A 94 -6.15 -0.19 18.21
C GLY A 94 -6.44 -1.52 17.49
N LEU A 95 -7.52 -1.65 16.70
CA LEU A 95 -7.78 -2.83 15.90
C LEU A 95 -7.02 -2.78 14.56
N ASP A 96 -6.80 -3.96 13.98
CA ASP A 96 -6.17 -4.11 12.67
C ASP A 96 -7.24 -4.23 11.57
N VAL A 97 -7.02 -3.58 10.43
CA VAL A 97 -7.85 -3.71 9.21
C VAL A 97 -7.91 -5.14 8.65
N LYS A 98 -7.03 -6.04 9.08
CA LYS A 98 -7.04 -7.47 8.69
C LYS A 98 -8.08 -8.27 9.47
N HIS A 99 -8.56 -7.78 10.61
CA HIS A 99 -9.49 -8.47 11.48
C HIS A 99 -10.95 -8.10 11.25
N ALA A 100 -11.87 -8.87 11.80
CA ALA A 100 -13.29 -8.84 11.50
C ALA A 100 -14.01 -7.50 11.82
N GLY A 101 -13.38 -6.59 12.56
CA GLY A 101 -14.02 -5.37 13.05
C GLY A 101 -14.12 -4.20 12.05
N VAL A 102 -13.49 -4.28 10.87
CA VAL A 102 -13.58 -3.21 9.87
C VAL A 102 -14.92 -3.25 9.14
N ILE A 103 -15.57 -2.08 9.03
CA ILE A 103 -16.76 -1.88 8.21
C ILE A 103 -16.38 -0.93 7.07
N TYR A 104 -16.50 -1.39 5.83
CA TYR A 104 -16.27 -0.58 4.63
C TYR A 104 -17.59 0.03 4.15
N ASP A 105 -17.56 1.34 3.92
CA ASP A 105 -18.61 2.11 3.26
C ASP A 105 -17.99 2.83 2.06
N ARG A 106 -17.65 2.07 1.02
CA ARG A 106 -16.91 2.53 -0.16
C ARG A 106 -17.72 2.39 -1.46
N ALA A 107 -18.86 1.74 -1.40
CA ALA A 107 -19.72 1.61 -2.58
C ALA A 107 -20.09 2.99 -3.13
N ASP A 108 -20.07 3.13 -4.45
CA ASP A 108 -20.41 4.37 -5.14
C ASP A 108 -19.62 5.63 -4.71
N SER A 109 -18.46 5.46 -4.08
CA SER A 109 -17.55 6.59 -3.85
C SER A 109 -17.14 7.21 -5.20
N SER A 110 -16.70 8.47 -5.16
CA SER A 110 -16.22 9.15 -6.37
C SER A 110 -15.08 8.41 -7.05
N PHE A 111 -14.20 7.76 -6.28
CA PHE A 111 -13.14 6.90 -6.82
C PHE A 111 -13.72 5.61 -7.44
N ALA A 112 -14.63 4.93 -6.75
CA ALA A 112 -15.26 3.71 -7.25
C ALA A 112 -16.09 3.91 -8.52
N ARG A 113 -16.45 5.15 -8.84
CA ARG A 113 -17.19 5.53 -10.07
C ARG A 113 -16.28 5.95 -11.24
N LEU A 114 -14.97 5.95 -11.06
CA LEU A 114 -14.04 6.17 -12.17
C LEU A 114 -14.23 5.07 -13.23
N GLN A 115 -14.20 5.47 -14.49
CA GLN A 115 -14.39 4.56 -15.61
C GLN A 115 -13.22 4.64 -16.58
N LYS A 116 -12.92 3.52 -17.22
CA LYS A 116 -11.93 3.44 -18.27
C LYS A 116 -12.23 4.44 -19.39
N GLY A 117 -11.21 5.12 -19.89
CA GLY A 117 -11.31 6.12 -20.96
C GLY A 117 -11.73 7.52 -20.49
N THR A 118 -12.04 7.73 -19.20
CA THR A 118 -12.45 9.05 -18.70
C THR A 118 -11.31 9.92 -18.20
N ILE A 119 -10.17 9.32 -17.86
CA ILE A 119 -9.00 10.01 -17.33
C ILE A 119 -8.01 10.32 -18.47
N ASN A 120 -7.58 11.57 -18.57
CA ASN A 120 -6.51 11.95 -19.50
C ASN A 120 -5.16 11.52 -18.93
N TRP A 121 -4.81 10.25 -19.13
CA TRP A 121 -3.56 9.68 -18.62
C TRP A 121 -2.30 10.32 -19.19
N ASP A 122 -2.35 10.90 -20.39
CA ASP A 122 -1.20 11.63 -20.94
C ASP A 122 -0.86 12.87 -20.11
N ALA A 123 -1.87 13.61 -19.68
CA ALA A 123 -1.69 14.77 -18.80
C ALA A 123 -1.35 14.33 -17.35
N VAL A 124 -1.99 13.27 -16.84
CA VAL A 124 -1.74 12.76 -15.49
C VAL A 124 -0.32 12.22 -15.34
N LEU A 125 0.19 11.52 -16.34
CA LEU A 125 1.52 10.89 -16.36
C LEU A 125 2.64 11.83 -16.84
N ASP A 126 2.32 13.08 -17.17
CA ASP A 126 3.37 14.05 -17.55
C ASP A 126 4.34 14.29 -16.40
N GLY A 127 5.65 14.15 -16.71
CA GLY A 127 6.73 14.26 -15.73
C GLY A 127 6.81 13.13 -14.70
N VAL A 128 6.04 12.05 -14.87
CA VAL A 128 6.02 10.86 -13.98
C VAL A 128 7.05 9.84 -14.47
N SER A 129 7.88 9.34 -13.56
CA SER A 129 8.81 8.23 -13.82
C SER A 129 8.50 6.95 -13.03
N TRP A 130 7.57 7.04 -12.08
CA TRP A 130 7.15 5.94 -11.23
C TRP A 130 5.66 6.00 -10.96
N PHE A 131 4.96 4.89 -11.13
CA PHE A 131 3.54 4.72 -10.81
C PHE A 131 3.38 3.71 -9.67
N HIS A 132 2.58 4.05 -8.67
CA HIS A 132 2.24 3.16 -7.56
C HIS A 132 0.74 3.01 -7.39
N VAL A 133 0.30 1.76 -7.18
CA VAL A 133 -1.08 1.37 -6.89
C VAL A 133 -1.10 0.19 -5.92
N SER A 134 -2.18 0.01 -5.17
CA SER A 134 -2.42 -1.23 -4.43
C SER A 134 -3.58 -2.02 -5.03
N ALA A 135 -3.63 -3.30 -4.75
CA ALA A 135 -4.73 -4.17 -5.18
C ALA A 135 -6.04 -3.91 -4.40
N ILE A 136 -6.08 -2.90 -3.54
CA ILE A 136 -7.32 -2.38 -2.97
C ILE A 136 -8.15 -1.66 -4.05
N CYS A 137 -7.50 -0.96 -4.98
CA CYS A 137 -8.19 -0.25 -6.06
C CYS A 137 -9.02 -1.19 -6.95
N PRO A 138 -8.43 -2.23 -7.58
CA PRO A 138 -9.19 -3.15 -8.41
C PRO A 138 -10.15 -4.06 -7.61
N ALA A 139 -10.06 -4.06 -6.26
CA ALA A 139 -10.98 -4.83 -5.41
C ALA A 139 -12.37 -4.19 -5.24
N LEU A 140 -12.53 -2.92 -5.62
CA LEU A 140 -13.79 -2.19 -5.39
C LEU A 140 -14.91 -2.65 -6.32
N ASN A 141 -14.63 -2.73 -7.61
CA ASN A 141 -15.55 -3.17 -8.67
C ASN A 141 -14.78 -3.40 -9.98
N ALA A 142 -15.49 -3.86 -11.01
CA ALA A 142 -14.93 -4.15 -12.32
C ALA A 142 -14.41 -2.87 -13.03
N ASP A 143 -15.12 -1.74 -12.94
CA ASP A 143 -14.71 -0.48 -13.55
C ASP A 143 -13.38 0.01 -12.97
N ALA A 144 -13.21 -0.05 -11.64
CA ALA A 144 -11.94 0.31 -10.99
C ALA A 144 -10.80 -0.63 -11.40
N ALA A 145 -11.07 -1.93 -11.59
CA ALA A 145 -10.08 -2.88 -12.09
C ALA A 145 -9.67 -2.55 -13.54
N ASP A 146 -10.62 -2.18 -14.40
CA ASP A 146 -10.35 -1.80 -15.78
C ASP A 146 -9.60 -0.47 -15.91
N VAL A 147 -9.88 0.51 -15.04
CA VAL A 147 -9.08 1.75 -14.93
C VAL A 147 -7.65 1.45 -14.51
N CYS A 148 -7.45 0.54 -13.52
CA CYS A 148 -6.11 0.12 -13.12
C CYS A 148 -5.36 -0.53 -14.30
N GLU A 149 -5.99 -1.46 -15.01
CA GLU A 149 -5.37 -2.10 -16.17
C GLU A 149 -5.01 -1.10 -17.26
N GLU A 150 -5.89 -0.15 -17.56
CA GLU A 150 -5.67 0.90 -18.55
C GLU A 150 -4.39 1.69 -18.24
N VAL A 151 -4.28 2.23 -17.03
CA VAL A 151 -3.10 3.03 -16.67
C VAL A 151 -1.82 2.19 -16.63
N LEU A 152 -1.88 0.94 -16.19
CA LEU A 152 -0.73 0.04 -16.18
C LEU A 152 -0.21 -0.25 -17.59
N GLN A 153 -1.12 -0.45 -18.55
CA GLN A 153 -0.76 -0.61 -19.97
C GLN A 153 -0.09 0.64 -20.54
N ILE A 154 -0.58 1.84 -20.15
CA ILE A 154 0.00 3.11 -20.59
C ILE A 154 1.39 3.32 -19.94
N CYS A 155 1.53 3.04 -18.64
CA CYS A 155 2.82 3.07 -17.95
C CYS A 155 3.85 2.14 -18.63
N ASN A 156 3.42 0.94 -19.02
CA ASN A 156 4.29 0.01 -19.74
C ASN A 156 4.77 0.58 -21.07
N LYS A 157 3.86 1.17 -21.87
CA LYS A 157 4.21 1.82 -23.16
C LYS A 157 5.16 3.00 -22.99
N LYS A 158 5.02 3.75 -21.89
CA LYS A 158 5.86 4.92 -21.57
C LYS A 158 7.14 4.57 -20.80
N ASN A 159 7.42 3.30 -20.53
CA ASN A 159 8.53 2.82 -19.71
C ASN A 159 8.58 3.44 -18.30
N ILE A 160 7.42 3.74 -17.73
CA ILE A 160 7.28 4.18 -16.35
C ILE A 160 7.43 2.95 -15.44
N THR A 161 8.23 3.07 -14.38
CA THR A 161 8.37 2.00 -13.36
C THR A 161 7.06 1.85 -12.61
N VAL A 162 6.59 0.62 -12.45
CA VAL A 162 5.33 0.30 -11.76
C VAL A 162 5.60 -0.51 -10.50
N SER A 163 5.03 -0.07 -9.38
CA SER A 163 4.98 -0.85 -8.15
C SER A 163 3.54 -1.13 -7.71
N ILE A 164 3.31 -2.35 -7.21
CA ILE A 164 2.02 -2.75 -6.66
C ILE A 164 2.18 -3.37 -5.27
N ASP A 165 1.29 -2.96 -4.34
CA ASP A 165 1.07 -3.67 -3.08
C ASP A 165 -0.13 -4.60 -3.23
N LEU A 166 0.07 -5.90 -3.05
CA LEU A 166 -1.00 -6.92 -3.14
C LEU A 166 -2.09 -6.72 -2.10
N ASN A 167 -1.81 -6.16 -0.98
CA ASN A 167 -2.72 -5.63 0.05
C ASN A 167 -4.10 -6.30 0.13
N TYR A 168 -4.13 -7.64 0.14
CA TYR A 168 -5.36 -8.43 0.04
C TYR A 168 -6.36 -8.12 1.14
N ARG A 169 -7.62 -7.87 0.76
CA ARG A 169 -8.74 -7.59 1.64
C ARG A 169 -9.98 -8.38 1.18
N ALA A 170 -10.20 -9.56 1.75
CA ALA A 170 -11.31 -10.44 1.35
C ALA A 170 -12.68 -9.74 1.32
N LYS A 171 -12.93 -8.80 2.26
CA LYS A 171 -14.19 -8.04 2.35
C LYS A 171 -14.44 -7.06 1.19
N LEU A 172 -13.42 -6.72 0.39
CA LEU A 172 -13.56 -5.81 -0.75
C LEU A 172 -13.80 -6.57 -2.07
N TRP A 173 -13.22 -7.74 -2.24
CA TRP A 173 -13.37 -8.57 -3.44
C TRP A 173 -14.72 -9.26 -3.47
N GLN A 174 -15.82 -8.50 -3.70
CA GLN A 174 -17.20 -9.01 -3.58
C GLN A 174 -18.04 -8.83 -4.85
N TYR A 175 -17.44 -8.43 -5.99
CA TYR A 175 -18.16 -8.18 -7.24
C TYR A 175 -18.22 -9.38 -8.20
N GLY A 176 -18.01 -10.61 -7.67
CA GLY A 176 -18.29 -11.85 -8.38
C GLY A 176 -17.19 -12.35 -9.32
N VAL A 177 -16.05 -11.64 -9.44
CA VAL A 177 -14.90 -12.09 -10.21
C VAL A 177 -13.83 -12.63 -9.26
N PRO A 178 -13.28 -13.83 -9.49
CA PRO A 178 -12.20 -14.36 -8.68
C PRO A 178 -10.98 -13.42 -8.68
N VAL A 179 -10.44 -13.15 -7.48
CA VAL A 179 -9.34 -12.19 -7.30
C VAL A 179 -8.12 -12.49 -8.19
N HIS A 180 -7.78 -13.77 -8.35
CA HIS A 180 -6.63 -14.17 -9.15
C HIS A 180 -6.82 -13.90 -10.65
N GLU A 181 -8.05 -13.95 -11.18
CA GLU A 181 -8.33 -13.61 -12.57
C GLU A 181 -8.04 -12.14 -12.86
N VAL A 182 -8.40 -11.25 -11.93
CA VAL A 182 -8.11 -9.82 -12.04
C VAL A 182 -6.62 -9.56 -11.88
N MET A 183 -6.01 -10.10 -10.83
CA MET A 183 -4.63 -9.78 -10.49
C MET A 183 -3.61 -10.35 -11.48
N THR A 184 -3.89 -11.49 -12.11
CA THR A 184 -3.03 -12.05 -13.18
C THR A 184 -3.09 -11.22 -14.47
N ARG A 185 -4.12 -10.38 -14.67
CA ARG A 185 -4.15 -9.38 -15.75
C ARG A 185 -3.27 -8.16 -15.44
N LEU A 186 -3.16 -7.77 -14.15
CA LEU A 186 -2.45 -6.56 -13.73
C LEU A 186 -0.95 -6.80 -13.46
N ALA A 187 -0.61 -7.92 -12.85
CA ALA A 187 0.76 -8.25 -12.44
C ALA A 187 1.81 -8.22 -13.57
N PRO A 188 1.49 -8.58 -14.84
CA PRO A 188 2.46 -8.51 -15.94
C PRO A 188 3.04 -7.12 -16.21
N TYR A 189 2.37 -6.06 -15.77
CA TYR A 189 2.80 -4.67 -15.95
C TYR A 189 3.66 -4.14 -14.80
N CYS A 190 3.87 -4.91 -13.73
CA CYS A 190 4.52 -4.45 -12.52
C CYS A 190 6.02 -4.77 -12.52
N ASP A 191 6.86 -3.78 -12.18
CA ASP A 191 8.30 -3.94 -11.99
C ASP A 191 8.64 -4.37 -10.56
N ILE A 192 7.80 -3.96 -9.57
CA ILE A 192 7.98 -4.28 -8.15
C ILE A 192 6.66 -4.76 -7.59
N ILE A 193 6.66 -5.96 -6.99
CA ILE A 193 5.48 -6.55 -6.35
C ILE A 193 5.78 -6.73 -4.87
N MET A 194 4.95 -6.12 -4.02
CA MET A 194 5.01 -6.24 -2.57
C MET A 194 3.77 -6.97 -2.06
N GLY A 195 3.94 -7.78 -1.02
CA GLY A 195 2.86 -8.43 -0.32
C GLY A 195 3.38 -9.36 0.78
N ASN A 196 2.55 -10.25 1.27
CA ASN A 196 3.00 -11.43 2.02
C ASN A 196 2.78 -12.69 1.16
N VAL A 197 3.39 -13.78 1.55
CA VAL A 197 3.32 -15.05 0.76
C VAL A 197 1.88 -15.56 0.58
N TRP A 198 1.00 -15.35 1.55
CA TRP A 198 -0.42 -15.74 1.45
C TRP A 198 -1.22 -14.84 0.51
N ALA A 199 -0.88 -13.52 0.45
CA ALA A 199 -1.46 -12.64 -0.56
C ALA A 199 -1.04 -13.06 -1.96
N ALA A 200 0.23 -13.43 -2.17
CA ALA A 200 0.72 -13.96 -3.44
C ALA A 200 0.01 -15.28 -3.81
N GLN A 201 -0.25 -16.16 -2.82
CA GLN A 201 -1.02 -17.39 -3.05
C GLN A 201 -2.44 -17.07 -3.53
N THR A 202 -3.16 -16.22 -2.81
CA THR A 202 -4.57 -15.93 -3.11
C THR A 202 -4.75 -15.13 -4.39
N MET A 203 -3.85 -14.19 -4.66
CA MET A 203 -4.02 -13.20 -5.73
C MET A 203 -3.29 -13.56 -7.02
N LEU A 204 -2.19 -14.31 -6.94
CA LEU A 204 -1.35 -14.65 -8.09
C LEU A 204 -1.24 -16.16 -8.32
N ASN A 205 -1.95 -16.97 -7.55
CA ASN A 205 -1.88 -18.45 -7.58
C ASN A 205 -0.44 -18.99 -7.36
N ILE A 206 0.34 -18.32 -6.51
CA ILE A 206 1.70 -18.76 -6.18
C ILE A 206 1.63 -19.73 -4.99
N PRO A 207 2.01 -20.99 -5.12
CA PRO A 207 1.85 -21.96 -4.05
C PRO A 207 2.63 -21.61 -2.78
N VAL A 208 1.98 -21.78 -1.63
CA VAL A 208 2.62 -21.72 -0.31
C VAL A 208 2.60 -23.13 0.28
N ARG A 209 3.70 -23.55 0.91
CA ARG A 209 3.79 -24.88 1.53
C ARG A 209 2.73 -25.01 2.63
N PRO A 210 1.96 -26.13 2.64
CA PRO A 210 0.77 -26.26 3.50
C PRO A 210 1.08 -26.23 5.01
N ASP A 211 2.27 -26.69 5.41
CA ASP A 211 2.69 -26.85 6.80
C ASP A 211 3.47 -25.64 7.37
N ILE A 212 3.56 -24.54 6.62
CA ILE A 212 4.38 -23.38 6.97
C ILE A 212 4.02 -22.79 8.33
N THR A 213 2.73 -22.70 8.65
CA THR A 213 2.24 -22.16 9.92
C THR A 213 2.38 -23.16 11.08
N GLN A 214 2.47 -24.45 10.78
CA GLN A 214 2.68 -25.49 11.78
C GLN A 214 4.15 -25.57 12.21
N ILE A 215 5.07 -25.39 11.25
CA ILE A 215 6.49 -25.35 11.52
C ILE A 215 6.87 -24.06 12.26
N ASP A 216 6.27 -22.93 11.87
CA ASP A 216 6.40 -21.60 12.47
C ASP A 216 7.86 -21.18 12.80
N LYS A 217 8.77 -21.42 11.85
CA LYS A 217 10.18 -21.04 11.95
C LYS A 217 10.53 -19.97 10.94
N LYS A 218 11.35 -18.99 11.34
CA LYS A 218 11.81 -17.91 10.46
C LYS A 218 12.45 -18.46 9.19
N GLU A 219 13.29 -19.48 9.29
CA GLU A 219 13.98 -20.12 8.17
C GLU A 219 12.98 -20.64 7.13
N THR A 220 11.89 -21.28 7.58
CA THR A 220 10.84 -21.80 6.72
C THR A 220 10.11 -20.68 5.97
N TYR A 221 9.86 -19.55 6.64
CA TYR A 221 9.26 -18.37 6.01
C TYR A 221 10.21 -17.72 4.99
N LEU A 222 11.51 -17.69 5.27
CA LEU A 222 12.53 -17.18 4.34
C LEU A 222 12.67 -18.06 3.09
N GLU A 223 12.68 -19.40 3.26
CA GLU A 223 12.64 -20.35 2.14
C GLU A 223 11.39 -20.12 1.27
N GLN A 224 10.22 -19.97 1.89
CA GLN A 224 8.99 -19.69 1.17
C GLN A 224 9.05 -18.35 0.45
N ALA A 225 9.57 -17.30 1.08
CA ALA A 225 9.75 -16.00 0.44
C ALA A 225 10.65 -16.07 -0.79
N MET A 226 11.73 -16.85 -0.72
CA MET A 226 12.61 -17.11 -1.86
C MET A 226 11.85 -17.76 -3.00
N VAL A 227 11.18 -18.90 -2.73
CA VAL A 227 10.41 -19.66 -3.73
C VAL A 227 9.30 -18.80 -4.34
N THR A 228 8.53 -18.09 -3.50
CA THR A 228 7.46 -17.18 -3.94
C THR A 228 8.01 -16.11 -4.88
N SER A 229 9.12 -15.46 -4.50
CA SER A 229 9.72 -14.39 -5.27
C SER A 229 10.25 -14.86 -6.62
N GLN A 230 10.96 -15.98 -6.63
CA GLN A 230 11.47 -16.59 -7.87
C GLN A 230 10.34 -17.00 -8.81
N THR A 231 9.23 -17.54 -8.26
CA THR A 231 8.08 -17.94 -9.04
C THR A 231 7.38 -16.73 -9.65
N ILE A 232 7.20 -15.64 -8.89
CA ILE A 232 6.62 -14.39 -9.39
C ILE A 232 7.47 -13.83 -10.53
N ILE A 233 8.78 -13.70 -10.36
CA ILE A 233 9.67 -13.15 -11.41
C ILE A 233 9.69 -14.03 -12.65
N LYS A 234 9.63 -15.36 -12.49
CA LYS A 234 9.55 -16.28 -13.62
C LYS A 234 8.21 -16.14 -14.37
N GLN A 235 7.11 -15.97 -13.64
CA GLN A 235 5.76 -15.83 -14.22
C GLN A 235 5.53 -14.46 -14.85
N TYR A 236 6.14 -13.41 -14.26
CA TYR A 236 6.01 -12.01 -14.70
C TYR A 236 7.39 -11.42 -15.00
N PRO A 237 7.93 -11.59 -16.21
CA PRO A 237 9.34 -11.24 -16.54
C PRO A 237 9.67 -9.75 -16.43
N ARG A 238 8.66 -8.86 -16.40
CA ARG A 238 8.85 -7.44 -16.11
C ARG A 238 9.20 -7.18 -14.65
N CYS A 239 8.76 -8.04 -13.73
CA CYS A 239 9.02 -7.90 -12.32
C CYS A 239 10.51 -8.12 -12.01
N LYS A 240 11.15 -7.11 -11.42
CA LYS A 240 12.58 -7.08 -11.06
C LYS A 240 12.81 -7.23 -9.57
N ALA A 241 11.79 -6.96 -8.77
CA ALA A 241 11.88 -7.04 -7.32
C ALA A 241 10.57 -7.51 -6.69
N VAL A 242 10.69 -8.42 -5.73
CA VAL A 242 9.57 -8.91 -4.92
C VAL A 242 9.89 -8.70 -3.45
N ALA A 243 9.00 -8.03 -2.73
CA ALA A 243 9.15 -7.79 -1.29
C ALA A 243 8.07 -8.52 -0.50
N ASN A 244 8.48 -9.24 0.56
CA ASN A 244 7.55 -9.93 1.44
C ASN A 244 7.62 -9.37 2.85
N THR A 245 6.45 -9.16 3.47
CA THR A 245 6.33 -8.71 4.85
C THR A 245 5.87 -9.86 5.75
N PHE A 246 6.52 -10.01 6.89
CA PHE A 246 6.18 -10.98 7.93
C PHE A 246 5.89 -10.23 9.22
N ARG A 247 4.65 -10.26 9.66
CA ARG A 247 4.20 -9.71 10.93
C ARG A 247 3.40 -10.77 11.67
N PHE A 248 3.90 -11.16 12.81
CA PHE A 248 3.28 -12.13 13.71
C PHE A 248 2.83 -11.40 14.97
N ASP A 249 1.56 -11.60 15.33
CA ASP A 249 0.89 -10.95 16.46
C ASP A 249 0.71 -12.00 17.59
N HIS A 250 1.83 -12.51 18.15
CA HIS A 250 1.87 -13.41 19.33
C HIS A 250 2.59 -12.67 20.45
N ASP A 251 1.98 -12.53 21.62
CA ASP A 251 2.56 -11.84 22.78
C ASP A 251 3.33 -10.56 22.45
N GLY A 252 2.76 -9.75 21.56
CA GLY A 252 3.40 -8.61 20.93
C GLY A 252 3.53 -8.78 19.41
N ILE A 253 4.24 -7.85 18.79
CA ILE A 253 4.54 -7.90 17.35
C ILE A 253 5.99 -8.37 17.16
N LEU A 254 6.16 -9.40 16.31
CA LEU A 254 7.41 -9.74 15.66
C LEU A 254 7.30 -9.32 14.20
N TYR A 255 8.23 -8.49 13.72
CA TYR A 255 8.20 -7.93 12.36
C TYR A 255 9.56 -8.00 11.68
N TYR A 256 9.60 -8.54 10.49
CA TYR A 256 10.73 -8.50 9.57
C TYR A 256 10.23 -8.59 8.12
N THR A 257 11.09 -8.31 7.18
CA THR A 257 10.74 -8.33 5.76
C THR A 257 11.87 -8.92 4.91
N THR A 258 11.54 -9.21 3.66
CA THR A 258 12.52 -9.64 2.67
C THR A 258 12.36 -8.82 1.38
N LEU A 259 13.46 -8.66 0.67
CA LEU A 259 13.50 -8.09 -0.68
C LEU A 259 14.31 -9.05 -1.58
N TYR A 260 13.64 -9.64 -2.57
CA TYR A 260 14.30 -10.43 -3.60
C TYR A 260 14.51 -9.56 -4.83
N THR A 261 15.74 -9.34 -5.19
CA THR A 261 16.15 -8.60 -6.39
C THR A 261 17.56 -9.04 -6.80
N ASN A 262 17.93 -8.87 -8.07
CA ASN A 262 19.23 -9.29 -8.60
C ASN A 262 19.58 -10.75 -8.26
N GLN A 263 18.56 -11.64 -8.27
CA GLN A 263 18.68 -13.07 -7.94
C GLN A 263 19.13 -13.37 -6.50
N GLN A 264 19.03 -12.40 -5.60
CA GLN A 264 19.41 -12.53 -4.19
C GLN A 264 18.27 -12.13 -3.28
N LEU A 265 18.09 -12.88 -2.18
CA LEU A 265 17.16 -12.54 -1.10
C LEU A 265 17.89 -11.74 -0.02
N HIS A 266 17.47 -10.51 0.17
CA HIS A 266 17.90 -9.63 1.25
C HIS A 266 16.88 -9.72 2.38
N VAL A 267 17.37 -9.83 3.62
CA VAL A 267 16.52 -10.00 4.80
C VAL A 267 16.80 -8.87 5.78
N SER A 268 15.76 -8.24 6.28
CA SER A 268 15.90 -7.18 7.27
C SER A 268 16.24 -7.70 8.65
N SER A 269 16.71 -6.80 9.50
CA SER A 269 16.72 -6.98 10.95
C SER A 269 15.32 -7.33 11.47
N VAL A 270 15.27 -8.08 12.59
CA VAL A 270 14.01 -8.45 13.27
C VAL A 270 13.67 -7.39 14.32
N TYR A 271 12.43 -6.90 14.27
CA TYR A 271 11.88 -5.96 15.23
C TYR A 271 10.80 -6.63 16.07
N THR A 272 10.78 -6.31 17.37
CA THR A 272 9.79 -6.82 18.32
C THR A 272 9.28 -5.69 19.20
N THR A 273 7.97 -5.71 19.53
CA THR A 273 7.37 -4.77 20.48
C THR A 273 6.08 -5.31 21.08
N ASN A 274 5.83 -4.98 22.35
CA ASN A 274 4.56 -5.22 23.03
C ASN A 274 3.69 -3.97 23.10
N SER A 275 4.21 -2.82 22.63
CA SER A 275 3.54 -1.52 22.65
C SER A 275 3.25 -1.07 21.23
N VAL A 276 1.99 -1.05 20.83
CA VAL A 276 1.54 -0.58 19.51
C VAL A 276 0.46 0.47 19.70
N ILE A 277 0.61 1.62 19.01
CA ILE A 277 -0.39 2.67 19.03
C ILE A 277 -1.41 2.48 17.91
N ASP A 278 -0.93 2.29 16.67
CA ASP A 278 -1.81 2.12 15.50
C ASP A 278 -1.13 1.29 14.41
N LYS A 279 -1.74 0.17 14.03
CA LYS A 279 -1.22 -0.73 13.00
C LYS A 279 -1.53 -0.25 11.57
N VAL A 280 -2.45 0.69 11.40
CA VAL A 280 -2.87 1.19 10.08
C VAL A 280 -1.73 1.95 9.42
N GLY A 281 -1.53 1.73 8.12
CA GLY A 281 -0.50 2.40 7.33
C GLY A 281 0.92 1.87 7.49
N SER A 282 1.16 0.85 8.32
CA SER A 282 2.50 0.24 8.47
C SER A 282 2.96 -0.42 7.16
N GLY A 283 2.08 -1.16 6.47
CA GLY A 283 2.37 -1.74 5.15
C GLY A 283 2.63 -0.67 4.10
N ASP A 284 1.81 0.39 4.09
CA ASP A 284 1.96 1.52 3.16
C ASP A 284 3.30 2.23 3.40
N CYS A 285 3.71 2.38 4.67
CA CYS A 285 4.99 2.97 5.05
C CYS A 285 6.18 2.08 4.60
N TYR A 286 6.03 0.75 4.66
CA TYR A 286 7.01 -0.19 4.08
C TYR A 286 7.15 0.01 2.57
N MET A 287 6.01 0.07 1.86
CA MET A 287 6.00 0.32 0.42
C MET A 287 6.64 1.65 0.05
N ALA A 288 6.33 2.71 0.81
CA ALA A 288 6.99 4.00 0.63
C ALA A 288 8.52 3.91 0.82
N GLY A 289 8.98 3.12 1.81
CA GLY A 289 10.40 2.86 2.04
C GLY A 289 11.07 2.13 0.89
N LEU A 290 10.39 1.13 0.30
CA LEU A 290 10.88 0.47 -0.92
C LEU A 290 11.02 1.46 -2.07
N ILE A 291 9.96 2.24 -2.36
CA ILE A 291 9.98 3.25 -3.43
C ILE A 291 11.10 4.26 -3.19
N TYR A 292 11.23 4.77 -1.95
CA TYR A 292 12.31 5.70 -1.58
C TYR A 292 13.69 5.12 -1.87
N GLY A 293 13.97 3.90 -1.43
CA GLY A 293 15.26 3.25 -1.60
C GLY A 293 15.61 3.01 -3.07
N PHE A 294 14.68 2.48 -3.86
CA PHE A 294 14.87 2.30 -5.31
C PHE A 294 15.01 3.65 -6.04
N TYR A 295 14.18 4.64 -5.70
CA TYR A 295 14.25 5.98 -6.27
C TYR A 295 15.61 6.66 -5.98
N LYS A 296 16.18 6.44 -4.79
CA LYS A 296 17.52 6.92 -4.41
C LYS A 296 18.65 5.99 -4.85
N GLN A 297 18.36 4.91 -5.58
CA GLN A 297 19.34 3.94 -6.08
C GLN A 297 20.24 3.35 -4.98
N GLN A 298 19.65 3.10 -3.81
CA GLN A 298 20.36 2.49 -2.67
C GLN A 298 20.67 1.02 -2.93
N GLN A 299 21.60 0.45 -2.15
CA GLN A 299 21.87 -0.99 -2.19
C GLN A 299 20.68 -1.78 -1.67
N PRO A 300 20.37 -2.96 -2.21
CA PRO A 300 19.19 -3.73 -1.83
C PRO A 300 19.06 -4.01 -0.34
N GLN A 301 20.17 -4.25 0.37
CA GLN A 301 20.17 -4.45 1.82
C GLN A 301 19.76 -3.17 2.56
N ASP A 302 20.24 -2.00 2.13
CA ASP A 302 19.86 -0.71 2.73
C ASP A 302 18.38 -0.40 2.46
N ILE A 303 17.87 -0.78 1.29
CA ILE A 303 16.43 -0.62 0.94
C ILE A 303 15.56 -1.41 1.91
N VAL A 304 15.85 -2.71 2.10
CA VAL A 304 15.03 -3.57 2.97
C VAL A 304 15.11 -3.14 4.43
N GLU A 305 16.28 -2.73 4.93
CA GLU A 305 16.44 -2.23 6.30
C GLU A 305 15.67 -0.93 6.52
N PHE A 306 15.83 0.04 5.62
CA PHE A 306 15.12 1.32 5.71
C PHE A 306 13.60 1.14 5.66
N ALA A 307 13.10 0.37 4.70
CA ALA A 307 11.68 0.12 4.54
C ALA A 307 11.08 -0.58 5.76
N THR A 308 11.80 -1.56 6.32
CA THR A 308 11.36 -2.29 7.53
C THR A 308 11.33 -1.38 8.75
N ALA A 309 12.38 -0.58 8.96
CA ALA A 309 12.46 0.38 10.06
C ALA A 309 11.34 1.43 9.96
N ALA A 310 11.06 1.95 8.76
CA ALA A 310 9.97 2.89 8.51
C ALA A 310 8.60 2.30 8.88
N ALA A 311 8.32 1.09 8.42
CA ALA A 311 7.08 0.37 8.74
C ALA A 311 6.93 0.07 10.24
N TYR A 312 8.02 -0.33 10.89
CA TYR A 312 8.04 -0.59 12.32
C TYR A 312 7.80 0.69 13.13
N GLN A 313 8.46 1.79 12.78
CA GLN A 313 8.27 3.09 13.46
C GLN A 313 6.85 3.61 13.31
N LYS A 314 6.15 3.28 12.21
CA LYS A 314 4.74 3.66 12.01
C LYS A 314 3.81 3.04 13.05
N LEU A 315 4.13 1.89 13.63
CA LEU A 315 3.33 1.24 14.67
C LEU A 315 3.15 2.11 15.93
N PHE A 316 4.04 3.07 16.16
CA PHE A 316 4.05 3.99 17.32
C PHE A 316 3.44 5.37 17.02
N ILE A 317 2.76 5.51 15.87
CA ILE A 317 2.18 6.77 15.43
C ILE A 317 0.69 6.59 15.26
N LYS A 318 -0.09 7.46 15.92
CA LYS A 318 -1.56 7.53 15.75
C LYS A 318 -1.90 8.07 14.36
N GLY A 319 -2.88 7.43 13.70
CA GLY A 319 -3.32 7.81 12.35
C GLY A 319 -2.66 6.95 11.26
N ASP A 320 -2.94 7.27 9.99
CA ASP A 320 -2.67 6.39 8.86
C ASP A 320 -1.27 6.60 8.25
N ALA A 321 -0.73 7.81 8.30
CA ALA A 321 0.55 8.16 7.72
C ALA A 321 1.67 8.29 8.75
N THR A 322 2.92 8.08 8.32
CA THR A 322 4.09 8.34 9.15
C THR A 322 4.37 9.84 9.30
N ASN A 323 4.98 10.22 10.42
CA ASN A 323 5.56 11.54 10.66
C ASN A 323 7.08 11.50 10.91
N LYS A 324 7.70 10.33 10.67
CA LYS A 324 9.14 10.14 10.88
C LYS A 324 9.93 10.60 9.66
N SER A 325 10.93 11.42 9.91
CA SER A 325 11.90 11.85 8.89
C SER A 325 12.81 10.69 8.46
N VAL A 326 13.53 10.88 7.36
CA VAL A 326 14.55 9.92 6.90
C VAL A 326 15.60 9.66 7.98
N ASP A 327 16.02 10.71 8.70
CA ASP A 327 17.05 10.61 9.74
C ASP A 327 16.53 9.87 10.97
N ASP A 328 15.27 10.10 11.38
CA ASP A 328 14.63 9.33 12.46
C ASP A 328 14.59 7.83 12.14
N ILE A 329 14.23 7.50 10.89
CA ILE A 329 14.16 6.11 10.44
C ILE A 329 15.55 5.49 10.41
N LYS A 330 16.55 6.17 9.83
CA LYS A 330 17.93 5.68 9.79
C LYS A 330 18.52 5.46 11.20
N ALA A 331 18.22 6.36 12.12
CA ALA A 331 18.66 6.23 13.52
C ALA A 331 18.03 5.02 14.24
N SER A 332 16.88 4.53 13.75
CA SER A 332 16.16 3.37 14.31
C SER A 332 16.56 2.03 13.67
N ILE A 333 17.37 2.03 12.61
CA ILE A 333 17.87 0.80 11.99
C ILE A 333 18.79 0.10 12.99
N LYS A 334 18.49 -1.16 13.28
CA LYS A 334 19.33 -1.98 14.16
C LYS A 334 20.69 -2.20 13.48
N LYS A 335 21.74 -1.84 14.17
CA LYS A 335 23.09 -2.22 13.72
C LYS A 335 23.24 -3.73 13.88
N ALA A 336 23.70 -4.39 12.81
CA ALA A 336 23.98 -5.81 12.78
C ALA A 336 25.07 -6.21 13.78
#